data_e2a76917d9c7b697ad656dd1a36a1a50
#
_entry.id   e2a76917d9c7b697ad656dd1a36a1a50
#
_cell.length_a   1.000
_cell.length_b   1.000
_cell.length_c   1.000
_cell.angle_alpha   90.00
_cell.angle_beta   90.00
_cell.angle_gamma   90.00
#
_symmetry.space_group_name_H-M   'P 1'
#
loop_
_entity.id
_entity.type
_entity.pdbx_description
1 polymer ?
#
loop_
_entity_poly.entity_id
_entity_poly.type
_entity_poly.pdbx_seq_one_letter_code
_entity_poly.pdbx_strand_id
1 'polypeptide(L)'
;MKKFEKFGLGFAILILIVLIITLCYGYYRKNTMKVENPIATIEVENFGTIKVELYPDIAPDTVANFIKLANNGFYNNLTFHRIVSGFMIQGGDPNGNGTG
;
A
#
# COMPACT_ATOMS: atom_id res chain seq x y z
N MET A 1 -12.63 -42.38 -38.66
CA MET A 1 -12.60 -42.42 -37.21
C MET A 1 -11.23 -42.20 -36.61
N LYS A 2 -10.21 -42.91 -37.02
CA LYS A 2 -8.83 -42.71 -36.50
C LYS A 2 -8.28 -41.30 -36.67
N LYS A 3 -8.57 -40.61 -37.78
CA LYS A 3 -8.16 -39.21 -38.01
C LYS A 3 -8.93 -38.22 -37.09
N PHE A 4 -10.16 -38.51 -36.74
CA PHE A 4 -10.99 -37.66 -35.88
C PHE A 4 -10.54 -37.74 -34.41
N GLU A 5 -10.17 -38.95 -33.95
CA GLU A 5 -9.63 -39.13 -32.59
C GLU A 5 -8.28 -38.43 -32.40
N LYS A 6 -7.38 -38.48 -33.39
CA LYS A 6 -6.09 -37.77 -33.37
C LYS A 6 -6.27 -36.25 -33.36
N PHE A 7 -7.27 -35.73 -34.05
CA PHE A 7 -7.57 -34.32 -34.10
C PHE A 7 -8.14 -33.83 -32.76
N GLY A 8 -9.07 -34.61 -32.16
CA GLY A 8 -9.65 -34.29 -30.84
C GLY A 8 -8.63 -34.29 -29.73
N LEU A 9 -7.64 -35.22 -29.75
CA LEU A 9 -6.59 -35.26 -28.75
C LEU A 9 -5.64 -34.06 -28.86
N GLY A 10 -5.24 -33.70 -30.11
CA GLY A 10 -4.42 -32.50 -30.34
C GLY A 10 -5.08 -31.19 -29.92
N PHE A 11 -6.37 -31.09 -30.14
CA PHE A 11 -7.17 -29.94 -29.71
C PHE A 11 -7.28 -29.84 -28.20
N ALA A 12 -7.48 -30.98 -27.50
CA ALA A 12 -7.51 -31.03 -26.05
C ALA A 12 -6.17 -30.62 -25.42
N ILE A 13 -5.07 -31.07 -26.00
CA ILE A 13 -3.70 -30.70 -25.55
C ILE A 13 -3.48 -29.18 -25.73
N LEU A 14 -3.92 -28.62 -26.87
CA LEU A 14 -3.80 -27.20 -27.14
C LEU A 14 -4.55 -26.34 -26.10
N ILE A 15 -5.78 -26.72 -25.76
CA ILE A 15 -6.59 -26.05 -24.73
C ILE A 15 -5.88 -26.11 -23.37
N LEU A 16 -5.31 -27.26 -23.02
CA LEU A 16 -4.58 -27.44 -21.77
C LEU A 16 -3.37 -26.51 -21.67
N ILE A 17 -2.61 -26.40 -22.75
CA ILE A 17 -1.43 -25.50 -22.84
C ILE A 17 -1.84 -24.03 -22.67
N VAL A 18 -2.92 -23.60 -23.34
CA VAL A 18 -3.43 -22.23 -23.22
C VAL A 18 -3.89 -21.94 -21.79
N LEU A 19 -4.56 -22.88 -21.12
CA LEU A 19 -4.96 -22.75 -19.72
C LEU A 19 -3.76 -22.58 -18.80
N ILE A 20 -2.72 -23.39 -18.94
CA ILE A 20 -1.49 -23.32 -18.15
C ILE A 20 -0.80 -21.97 -18.34
N ILE A 21 -0.67 -21.50 -19.58
CA ILE A 21 -0.04 -20.19 -19.89
C ILE A 21 -0.84 -19.04 -19.24
N THR A 22 -2.15 -19.08 -19.31
CA THR A 22 -3.02 -18.05 -18.71
C THR A 22 -2.87 -18.01 -17.19
N LEU A 23 -2.85 -19.17 -16.53
CA LEU A 23 -2.65 -19.26 -15.09
C LEU A 23 -1.27 -18.80 -14.67
N CYS A 24 -0.22 -19.19 -15.37
CA CYS A 24 1.15 -18.75 -15.11
C CYS A 24 1.33 -17.25 -15.28
N TYR A 25 0.72 -16.68 -16.33
CA TYR A 25 0.76 -15.24 -16.58
C TYR A 25 0.04 -14.45 -15.48
N GLY A 26 -1.12 -14.91 -15.04
CA GLY A 26 -1.85 -14.29 -13.93
C GLY A 26 -1.08 -14.34 -12.62
N TYR A 27 -0.46 -15.47 -12.31
CA TYR A 27 0.39 -15.64 -11.13
C TYR A 27 1.63 -14.73 -11.18
N TYR A 28 2.32 -14.70 -12.32
CA TYR A 28 3.48 -13.84 -12.53
C TYR A 28 3.13 -12.36 -12.34
N ARG A 29 2.03 -11.92 -12.92
CA ARG A 29 1.57 -10.53 -12.82
C ARG A 29 1.22 -10.13 -11.40
N LYS A 30 0.56 -11.02 -10.65
CA LYS A 30 0.22 -10.80 -9.24
C LYS A 30 1.47 -10.62 -8.37
N ASN A 31 2.53 -11.41 -8.61
CA ASN A 31 3.77 -11.34 -7.85
C ASN A 31 4.67 -10.17 -8.23
N THR A 32 4.52 -9.62 -9.43
CA THR A 32 5.34 -8.49 -9.91
C THR A 32 4.67 -7.13 -9.73
N MET A 33 3.40 -7.08 -9.34
CA MET A 33 2.75 -5.84 -8.97
C MET A 33 3.36 -5.29 -7.68
N LYS A 34 4.25 -4.32 -7.82
CA LYS A 34 4.75 -3.53 -6.70
C LYS A 34 3.61 -2.65 -6.20
N VAL A 35 3.14 -2.92 -5.00
CA VAL A 35 2.28 -1.99 -4.29
C VAL A 35 3.15 -0.82 -3.85
N GLU A 36 2.92 0.36 -4.40
CA GLU A 36 3.61 1.56 -3.96
C GLU A 36 3.23 1.87 -2.51
N ASN A 37 4.22 2.19 -1.69
CA ASN A 37 3.98 2.59 -0.32
C ASN A 37 3.26 3.95 -0.28
N PRO A 38 2.25 4.10 0.59
CA PRO A 38 1.58 5.39 0.75
C PRO A 38 2.53 6.45 1.26
N ILE A 39 2.33 7.69 0.81
CA ILE A 39 3.09 8.86 1.24
C ILE A 39 2.15 9.79 2.01
N ALA A 40 2.51 10.09 3.25
CA ALA A 40 1.84 11.09 4.04
C ALA A 40 2.48 12.46 3.79
N THR A 41 1.66 13.45 3.47
CA THR A 41 2.10 14.84 3.28
C THR A 41 1.66 15.66 4.48
N ILE A 42 2.61 16.22 5.20
CA ILE A 42 2.37 17.06 6.37
C ILE A 42 2.71 18.50 6.00
N GLU A 43 1.70 19.35 5.93
CA GLU A 43 1.89 20.78 5.68
C GLU A 43 2.01 21.52 7.02
N VAL A 44 3.17 22.12 7.25
CA VAL A 44 3.46 22.87 8.47
C VAL A 44 3.40 24.35 8.17
N GLU A 45 2.50 25.06 8.86
CA GLU A 45 2.33 26.49 8.65
C GLU A 45 3.64 27.24 8.86
N ASN A 46 4.01 28.06 7.88
CA ASN A 46 5.23 28.89 7.82
C ASN A 46 6.55 28.12 7.67
N PHE A 47 6.54 26.78 7.66
CA PHE A 47 7.77 25.97 7.58
C PHE A 47 7.86 25.08 6.33
N GLY A 48 6.76 24.83 5.65
CA GLY A 48 6.74 24.05 4.43
C GLY A 48 6.11 22.66 4.60
N THR A 49 6.51 21.73 3.73
CA THR A 49 5.88 20.43 3.59
C THR A 49 6.86 19.30 3.95
N ILE A 50 6.42 18.36 4.78
CA ILE A 50 7.14 17.14 5.09
C ILE A 50 6.44 15.97 4.39
N LYS A 51 7.20 15.14 3.68
CA LYS A 51 6.70 13.91 3.07
C LYS A 51 7.26 12.70 3.78
N VAL A 52 6.39 11.79 4.18
CA VAL A 52 6.75 10.59 4.93
C VAL A 52 6.24 9.36 4.19
N GLU A 53 7.13 8.44 3.85
CA GLU A 53 6.77 7.16 3.28
C GLU A 53 6.33 6.21 4.38
N LEU A 54 5.17 5.56 4.19
CA LEU A 54 4.62 4.61 5.13
C LEU A 54 4.85 3.17 4.64
N TYR A 55 5.14 2.27 5.54
CA TYR A 55 5.48 0.87 5.23
C TYR A 55 4.40 -0.08 5.76
N PRO A 56 3.28 -0.28 5.03
CA PRO A 56 2.19 -1.15 5.48
C PRO A 56 2.61 -2.62 5.59
N ASP A 57 3.65 -3.04 4.86
CA ASP A 57 4.17 -4.41 4.95
C ASP A 57 4.83 -4.70 6.29
N ILE A 58 5.41 -3.67 6.92
CA ILE A 58 6.13 -3.78 8.19
C ILE A 58 5.20 -3.54 9.37
N ALA A 59 4.32 -2.54 9.27
CA ALA A 59 3.41 -2.14 10.34
C ALA A 59 1.99 -1.93 9.80
N PRO A 60 1.28 -3.01 9.41
CA PRO A 60 -0.02 -2.87 8.73
C PRO A 60 -1.08 -2.17 9.56
N ASP A 61 -1.21 -2.51 10.84
CA ASP A 61 -2.24 -1.92 11.70
C ASP A 61 -1.96 -0.46 12.03
N THR A 62 -0.72 -0.12 12.30
CA THR A 62 -0.30 1.25 12.59
C THR A 62 -0.49 2.15 11.38
N VAL A 63 -0.09 1.71 10.19
CA VAL A 63 -0.24 2.46 8.95
C VAL A 63 -1.73 2.64 8.60
N ALA A 64 -2.53 1.59 8.72
CA ALA A 64 -3.97 1.65 8.44
C ALA A 64 -4.68 2.63 9.37
N ASN A 65 -4.36 2.63 10.65
CA ASN A 65 -4.92 3.57 11.63
C ASN A 65 -4.52 5.02 11.31
N PHE A 66 -3.26 5.25 11.00
CA PHE A 66 -2.76 6.58 10.63
C PHE A 66 -3.46 7.12 9.38
N ILE A 67 -3.57 6.31 8.33
CA ILE A 67 -4.24 6.69 7.08
C ILE A 67 -5.72 7.02 7.33
N LYS A 68 -6.41 6.19 8.10
CA LYS A 68 -7.81 6.43 8.46
C LYS A 68 -8.01 7.75 9.17
N LEU A 69 -7.20 8.04 10.17
CA LEU A 69 -7.28 9.28 10.93
C LEU A 69 -6.90 10.49 10.07
N ALA A 70 -5.86 10.39 9.26
CA ALA A 70 -5.44 11.46 8.35
C ALA A 70 -6.52 11.80 7.33
N ASN A 71 -7.14 10.79 6.71
CA ASN A 71 -8.19 10.98 5.72
C ASN A 71 -9.48 11.56 6.33
N ASN A 72 -9.73 11.32 7.61
CA ASN A 72 -10.86 11.88 8.33
C ASN A 72 -10.59 13.30 8.88
N GLY A 73 -9.41 13.86 8.62
CA GLY A 73 -9.05 15.20 9.08
C GLY A 73 -8.66 15.28 10.55
N PHE A 74 -8.41 14.16 11.22
CA PHE A 74 -8.08 14.12 12.65
C PHE A 74 -6.85 14.94 12.99
N TYR A 75 -5.82 14.93 12.12
CA TYR A 75 -4.57 15.66 12.34
C TYR A 75 -4.59 17.11 11.88
N ASN A 76 -5.69 17.55 11.25
CA ASN A 76 -5.78 18.93 10.77
C ASN A 76 -5.82 19.91 11.93
N ASN A 77 -5.08 21.00 11.81
CA ASN A 77 -4.98 22.09 12.81
C ASN A 77 -4.40 21.66 14.16
N LEU A 78 -3.70 20.52 14.20
CA LEU A 78 -2.94 20.12 15.39
C LEU A 78 -1.57 20.77 15.40
N THR A 79 -0.94 20.83 16.56
CA THR A 79 0.35 21.47 16.76
C THR A 79 1.46 20.46 17.07
N PHE A 80 2.69 20.82 16.81
CA PHE A 80 3.85 20.15 17.38
C PHE A 80 4.09 20.72 18.78
N HIS A 81 3.43 20.13 19.77
CA HIS A 81 3.41 20.62 21.16
C HIS A 81 4.70 20.39 21.93
N ARG A 82 5.62 19.58 21.39
CA ARG A 82 6.91 19.31 22.01
C ARG A 82 8.01 19.32 20.96
N ILE A 83 9.02 20.16 21.17
CA ILE A 83 10.17 20.28 20.31
C ILE A 83 11.43 20.16 21.16
N VAL A 84 12.26 19.16 20.88
CA VAL A 84 13.54 18.96 21.54
C VAL A 84 14.65 19.13 20.54
N SER A 85 15.44 20.19 20.68
CA SER A 85 16.53 20.54 19.76
C SER A 85 17.54 19.39 19.64
N GLY A 86 17.87 19.03 18.39
CA GLY A 86 18.80 17.95 18.09
C GLY A 86 18.26 16.55 18.35
N PHE A 87 16.99 16.39 18.71
CA PHE A 87 16.39 15.09 19.01
C PHE A 87 15.11 14.80 18.26
N MET A 88 14.02 15.55 18.51
CA MET A 88 12.72 15.25 17.89
C MET A 88 11.72 16.40 17.99
N ILE A 89 10.65 16.28 17.20
CA ILE A 89 9.41 17.03 17.35
C ILE A 89 8.27 16.03 17.56
N GLN A 90 7.30 16.39 18.38
CA GLN A 90 6.14 15.56 18.71
C GLN A 90 4.86 16.32 18.38
N GLY A 91 3.96 15.66 17.63
CA GLY A 91 2.67 16.22 17.27
C GLY A 91 1.60 15.15 17.15
N GLY A 92 0.40 15.54 16.73
CA GLY A 92 -0.73 14.63 16.53
C GLY A 92 -1.64 14.42 17.73
N ASP A 93 -1.38 15.12 18.83
CA ASP A 93 -2.24 15.08 20.02
C ASP A 93 -3.36 16.11 19.89
N PRO A 94 -4.65 15.71 19.89
CA PRO A 94 -5.76 16.65 19.85
C PRO A 94 -5.81 17.61 21.03
N ASN A 95 -5.26 17.23 22.18
CA ASN A 95 -5.18 18.10 23.36
C ASN A 95 -3.95 19.03 23.34
N GLY A 96 -2.97 18.74 22.49
CA GLY A 96 -1.77 19.55 22.34
C GLY A 96 -0.84 19.58 23.55
N ASN A 97 -0.88 18.56 24.41
CA ASN A 97 -0.11 18.50 25.67
C ASN A 97 0.45 17.12 26.02
N GLY A 98 0.28 16.14 25.15
CA GLY A 98 0.74 14.77 25.36
C GLY A 98 -0.24 13.84 26.08
N THR A 99 -1.46 14.27 26.32
CA THR A 99 -2.49 13.49 27.06
C THR A 99 -3.57 12.89 26.18
N GLY A 100 -3.59 13.28 24.90
CA GLY A 100 -4.58 12.82 23.92
C GLY A 100 -4.30 11.49 23.27
#